data_29a7488431346fd4af229e39ba0874e0
#
_entry.id   29a7488431346fd4af229e39ba0874e0
#
_cell.length_a   1.000
_cell.length_b   1.000
_cell.length_c   1.000
_cell.angle_alpha   90.00
_cell.angle_beta   90.00
_cell.angle_gamma   90.00
#
_symmetry.space_group_name_H-M   'P 1'
#
loop_
_entity.id
_entity.type
_entity.pdbx_description
1 polymer ?
#
loop_
_entity_poly.entity_id
_entity_poly.type
_entity_poly.pdbx_seq_one_letter_code
_entity_poly.pdbx_strand_id
1 'polypeptide(L)'
;STNLSDGKTLQENFDIEDVVDAWRNDDRYDFIVWHPAKTYTVKEGDMLSSIAYRARMPYWMILEANPSIDPDALVVGSDLIIPSKNELLPLPIVTHKRIVISITEQRMWTYKNGELLDEYVISTGVDESPTLPGVYQVQTHELEAYASVWDLYMPHFLGIYQGWPGFWNGIHGLPTLSSGVQLWASVLGSKASYGCIIMDLQSAEKIYNWAEDGVVVEITP
;
A
#
# COMPACT_ATOMS: atom_id res chain seq x y z
N SER A 1 -16.86 7.59 11.83
CA SER A 1 -16.51 6.87 13.07
C SER A 1 -15.01 6.62 13.06
N THR A 2 -14.35 6.76 14.20
CA THR A 2 -12.91 6.52 14.37
C THR A 2 -12.75 5.39 15.36
N ASN A 3 -11.95 4.38 15.03
CA ASN A 3 -11.65 3.29 15.96
C ASN A 3 -10.36 3.62 16.72
N LEU A 4 -10.38 3.42 18.03
CA LEU A 4 -9.19 3.51 18.88
C LEU A 4 -8.53 2.14 19.00
N SER A 5 -7.21 2.11 19.24
CA SER A 5 -6.42 0.89 19.40
C SER A 5 -6.89 -0.02 20.54
N ASP A 6 -7.64 0.52 21.50
CA ASP A 6 -8.26 -0.21 22.64
C ASP A 6 -9.63 -0.83 22.29
N GLY A 7 -10.04 -0.81 21.02
CA GLY A 7 -11.32 -1.30 20.54
C GLY A 7 -12.51 -0.37 20.81
N LYS A 8 -12.27 0.84 21.29
CA LYS A 8 -13.34 1.85 21.41
C LYS A 8 -13.58 2.53 20.08
N THR A 9 -14.84 2.69 19.73
CA THR A 9 -15.27 3.42 18.52
C THR A 9 -15.65 4.84 18.91
N LEU A 10 -15.00 5.82 18.30
CA LEU A 10 -15.44 7.22 18.41
C LEU A 10 -16.70 7.39 17.54
N GLN A 11 -17.84 7.60 18.20
CA GLN A 11 -19.09 7.97 17.55
C GLN A 11 -19.21 9.50 17.40
N GLU A 12 -20.28 9.98 16.77
CA GLU A 12 -20.50 11.36 16.33
C GLU A 12 -20.43 12.48 17.38
N ASN A 13 -20.24 12.16 18.67
CA ASN A 13 -20.08 13.12 19.77
C ASN A 13 -18.67 13.13 20.36
N PHE A 14 -17.68 13.06 19.49
CA PHE A 14 -16.27 13.12 19.87
C PHE A 14 -15.92 14.50 20.45
N ASP A 15 -15.49 14.54 21.71
CA ASP A 15 -14.92 15.73 22.31
C ASP A 15 -13.43 15.82 21.96
N ILE A 16 -13.08 16.85 21.20
CA ILE A 16 -11.70 17.10 20.79
C ILE A 16 -10.79 17.33 22.00
N GLU A 17 -11.35 17.76 23.15
CA GLU A 17 -10.62 17.96 24.40
C GLU A 17 -10.13 16.63 24.97
N ASP A 18 -10.91 15.54 24.85
CA ASP A 18 -10.48 14.21 25.31
C ASP A 18 -9.26 13.68 24.55
N VAL A 19 -9.15 13.98 23.24
CA VAL A 19 -7.98 13.63 22.44
C VAL A 19 -6.78 14.48 22.79
N VAL A 20 -7.00 15.77 22.99
CA VAL A 20 -5.94 16.72 23.36
C VAL A 20 -5.39 16.38 24.74
N ASP A 21 -6.23 15.97 25.69
CA ASP A 21 -5.80 15.56 27.03
C ASP A 21 -5.09 14.22 27.03
N ALA A 22 -5.55 13.25 26.24
CA ALA A 22 -4.83 12.00 26.01
C ALA A 22 -3.46 12.23 25.38
N TRP A 23 -3.38 13.14 24.38
CA TRP A 23 -2.12 13.52 23.73
C TRP A 23 -1.16 14.24 24.69
N ARG A 24 -1.67 15.09 25.59
CA ARG A 24 -0.89 15.76 26.65
C ARG A 24 -0.33 14.82 27.71
N ASN A 25 -1.02 13.70 27.94
CA ASN A 25 -0.62 12.71 28.95
C ASN A 25 0.31 11.62 28.40
N ASP A 26 0.83 11.79 27.15
CA ASP A 26 1.70 10.82 26.45
C ASP A 26 1.04 9.44 26.25
N ASP A 27 -0.27 9.36 26.39
CA ASP A 27 -1.05 8.20 26.00
C ASP A 27 -1.06 8.13 24.46
N ARG A 28 -0.38 7.14 23.89
CA ARG A 28 -0.33 6.93 22.44
C ARG A 28 -1.65 6.34 21.97
N TYR A 29 -2.38 7.10 21.17
CA TYR A 29 -3.58 6.66 20.48
C TYR A 29 -3.34 6.54 19.00
N ASP A 30 -3.59 5.36 18.45
CA ASP A 30 -3.66 5.16 17.00
C ASP A 30 -5.08 5.44 16.53
N PHE A 31 -5.22 6.40 15.62
CA PHE A 31 -6.51 6.74 15.03
C PHE A 31 -6.67 6.11 13.65
N ILE A 32 -7.73 5.34 13.46
CA ILE A 32 -8.14 4.90 12.13
C ILE A 32 -9.20 5.87 11.63
N VAL A 33 -8.83 6.71 10.67
CA VAL A 33 -9.78 7.63 10.05
C VAL A 33 -10.62 6.87 9.04
N TRP A 34 -11.95 6.88 9.24
CA TRP A 34 -12.87 6.33 8.26
C TRP A 34 -12.99 7.26 7.04
N HIS A 35 -12.70 6.72 5.87
CA HIS A 35 -12.83 7.41 4.59
C HIS A 35 -14.06 6.88 3.84
N PRO A 36 -15.20 7.60 3.84
CA PRO A 36 -16.38 7.17 3.09
C PRO A 36 -16.09 7.11 1.60
N ALA A 37 -16.84 6.28 0.88
CA ALA A 37 -16.87 6.33 -0.57
C ALA A 37 -17.22 7.74 -1.05
N LYS A 38 -16.67 8.15 -2.21
CA LYS A 38 -16.85 9.50 -2.77
C LYS A 38 -17.33 9.41 -4.22
N THR A 39 -18.07 10.40 -4.64
CA THR A 39 -18.40 10.60 -6.06
C THR A 39 -17.34 11.50 -6.69
N TYR A 40 -16.86 11.10 -7.86
CA TYR A 40 -15.96 11.89 -8.69
C TYR A 40 -16.59 12.13 -10.06
N THR A 41 -16.74 13.39 -10.45
CA THR A 41 -17.24 13.74 -11.79
C THR A 41 -16.09 13.75 -12.79
N VAL A 42 -16.21 12.94 -13.85
CA VAL A 42 -15.20 12.80 -14.93
C VAL A 42 -14.98 14.14 -15.63
N LYS A 43 -13.71 14.52 -15.79
CA LYS A 43 -13.29 15.76 -16.48
C LYS A 43 -12.68 15.44 -17.82
N GLU A 44 -12.60 16.45 -18.68
CA GLU A 44 -11.90 16.34 -19.97
C GLU A 44 -10.42 15.94 -19.76
N GLY A 45 -9.98 14.95 -20.52
CA GLY A 45 -8.61 14.38 -20.43
C GLY A 45 -8.41 13.37 -19.32
N ASP A 46 -9.43 13.04 -18.52
CA ASP A 46 -9.33 11.99 -17.53
C ASP A 46 -9.23 10.59 -18.17
N MET A 47 -8.35 9.78 -17.61
CA MET A 47 -8.28 8.32 -17.80
C MET A 47 -8.55 7.63 -16.48
N LEU A 48 -9.15 6.44 -16.50
CA LEU A 48 -9.45 5.71 -15.27
C LEU A 48 -8.18 5.45 -14.42
N SER A 49 -7.06 5.14 -15.08
CA SER A 49 -5.75 4.95 -14.42
C SER A 49 -5.27 6.22 -13.70
N SER A 50 -5.45 7.40 -14.32
CA SER A 50 -5.05 8.67 -13.69
C SER A 50 -5.96 9.05 -12.52
N ILE A 51 -7.26 8.75 -12.62
CA ILE A 51 -8.21 8.94 -11.52
C ILE A 51 -7.84 8.02 -10.35
N ALA A 52 -7.57 6.74 -10.61
CA ALA A 52 -7.17 5.74 -9.63
C ALA A 52 -5.86 6.13 -8.90
N TYR A 53 -4.87 6.58 -9.65
CA TYR A 53 -3.60 7.06 -9.08
C TYR A 53 -3.81 8.26 -8.13
N ARG A 54 -4.60 9.26 -8.55
CA ARG A 54 -4.96 10.40 -7.68
C ARG A 54 -5.81 10.00 -6.47
N ALA A 55 -6.69 9.00 -6.66
CA ALA A 55 -7.47 8.42 -5.57
C ALA A 55 -6.63 7.58 -4.60
N ARG A 56 -5.40 7.21 -4.99
CA ARG A 56 -4.50 6.30 -4.26
C ARG A 56 -5.17 4.94 -4.00
N MET A 57 -5.66 4.34 -5.08
CA MET A 57 -6.43 3.10 -5.06
C MET A 57 -6.21 2.33 -6.37
N PRO A 58 -6.15 1.00 -6.36
CA PRO A 58 -6.10 0.20 -7.59
C PRO A 58 -7.29 0.51 -8.50
N TYR A 59 -7.03 0.70 -9.81
CA TYR A 59 -8.06 1.11 -10.77
C TYR A 59 -9.20 0.09 -10.89
N TRP A 60 -8.92 -1.19 -10.72
CA TRP A 60 -9.92 -2.25 -10.79
C TRP A 60 -10.98 -2.14 -9.71
N MET A 61 -10.66 -1.63 -8.52
CA MET A 61 -11.63 -1.38 -7.45
C MET A 61 -12.63 -0.28 -7.85
N ILE A 62 -12.16 0.75 -8.57
CA ILE A 62 -13.05 1.78 -9.11
C ILE A 62 -13.93 1.18 -10.22
N LEU A 63 -13.36 0.33 -11.08
CA LEU A 63 -14.10 -0.34 -12.13
C LEU A 63 -15.18 -1.26 -11.56
N GLU A 64 -14.88 -2.04 -10.54
CA GLU A 64 -15.83 -2.92 -9.85
C GLU A 64 -16.99 -2.13 -9.20
N ALA A 65 -16.67 -0.98 -8.60
CA ALA A 65 -17.69 -0.08 -8.03
C ALA A 65 -18.56 0.62 -9.09
N ASN A 66 -18.16 0.57 -10.38
CA ASN A 66 -18.82 1.23 -11.50
C ASN A 66 -19.00 0.27 -12.69
N PRO A 67 -19.76 -0.81 -12.57
CA PRO A 67 -19.79 -1.90 -13.56
C PRO A 67 -20.36 -1.53 -14.93
N SER A 68 -20.96 -0.34 -15.06
CA SER A 68 -21.54 0.16 -16.30
C SER A 68 -20.64 1.06 -17.11
N ILE A 69 -19.43 1.39 -16.63
CA ILE A 69 -18.52 2.27 -17.37
C ILE A 69 -17.64 1.48 -18.35
N ASP A 70 -17.27 2.15 -19.45
CA ASP A 70 -16.18 1.71 -20.31
C ASP A 70 -14.89 2.38 -19.82
N PRO A 71 -13.90 1.60 -19.31
CA PRO A 71 -12.67 2.18 -18.80
C PRO A 71 -11.82 2.91 -19.85
N ASP A 72 -12.00 2.54 -21.14
CA ASP A 72 -11.27 3.12 -22.28
C ASP A 72 -12.02 4.31 -22.89
N ALA A 73 -13.30 4.55 -22.50
CA ALA A 73 -14.14 5.61 -23.04
C ALA A 73 -14.98 6.29 -21.95
N LEU A 74 -14.30 6.95 -21.00
CA LEU A 74 -14.99 7.68 -19.93
C LEU A 74 -15.79 8.86 -20.50
N VAL A 75 -17.03 9.02 -20.06
CA VAL A 75 -17.91 10.11 -20.49
C VAL A 75 -17.68 11.33 -19.60
N VAL A 76 -17.25 12.45 -20.17
CA VAL A 76 -17.08 13.73 -19.45
C VAL A 76 -18.40 14.17 -18.83
N GLY A 77 -18.37 14.53 -17.55
CA GLY A 77 -19.54 14.93 -16.78
C GLY A 77 -20.31 13.77 -16.13
N SER A 78 -19.94 12.50 -16.41
CA SER A 78 -20.49 11.37 -15.67
C SER A 78 -19.87 11.25 -14.28
N ASP A 79 -20.60 10.66 -13.36
CA ASP A 79 -20.14 10.42 -12.00
C ASP A 79 -19.59 9.00 -11.82
N LEU A 80 -18.42 8.90 -11.19
CA LEU A 80 -17.79 7.65 -10.77
C LEU A 80 -17.85 7.53 -9.25
N ILE A 81 -18.17 6.34 -8.76
CA ILE A 81 -18.02 6.00 -7.34
C ILE A 81 -16.55 5.65 -7.10
N ILE A 82 -15.91 6.38 -6.20
CA ILE A 82 -14.59 6.02 -5.67
C ILE A 82 -14.82 5.31 -4.35
N PRO A 83 -14.48 4.01 -4.22
CA PRO A 83 -14.70 3.24 -3.00
C PRO A 83 -14.03 3.83 -1.76
N SER A 84 -14.41 3.34 -0.60
CA SER A 84 -13.74 3.69 0.65
C SER A 84 -12.29 3.22 0.64
N LYS A 85 -11.37 4.07 1.06
CA LYS A 85 -9.96 3.68 1.25
C LYS A 85 -9.79 2.63 2.35
N ASN A 86 -10.75 2.48 3.24
CA ASN A 86 -10.72 1.46 4.27
C ASN A 86 -10.87 0.03 3.70
N GLU A 87 -11.34 -0.11 2.46
CA GLU A 87 -11.35 -1.41 1.75
C GLU A 87 -9.93 -1.92 1.43
N LEU A 88 -8.92 -1.04 1.47
CA LEU A 88 -7.51 -1.39 1.32
C LEU A 88 -6.89 -1.94 2.63
N LEU A 89 -7.63 -1.89 3.74
CA LEU A 89 -7.23 -2.33 5.07
C LEU A 89 -8.19 -3.42 5.59
N PRO A 90 -8.26 -4.59 4.95
CA PRO A 90 -9.27 -5.61 5.27
C PRO A 90 -9.00 -6.38 6.56
N LEU A 91 -7.77 -6.32 7.10
CA LEU A 91 -7.35 -7.07 8.27
C LEU A 91 -7.36 -6.20 9.54
N PRO A 92 -7.43 -6.78 10.73
CA PRO A 92 -7.18 -6.06 11.98
C PRO A 92 -5.81 -5.36 11.94
N ILE A 93 -5.77 -4.09 12.35
CA ILE A 93 -4.54 -3.30 12.28
C ILE A 93 -3.60 -3.68 13.42
N VAL A 94 -2.34 -3.92 13.07
CA VAL A 94 -1.23 -4.06 14.02
C VAL A 94 -0.75 -2.66 14.39
N THR A 95 -1.18 -2.16 15.55
CA THR A 95 -1.03 -0.75 15.93
C THR A 95 0.38 -0.34 16.33
N HIS A 96 1.21 -1.30 16.75
CA HIS A 96 2.56 -1.01 17.25
C HIS A 96 3.66 -1.14 16.19
N LYS A 97 3.32 -1.50 14.95
CA LYS A 97 4.26 -1.62 13.81
C LYS A 97 3.75 -0.84 12.61
N ARG A 98 4.68 -0.26 11.86
CA ARG A 98 4.36 0.47 10.63
C ARG A 98 5.55 0.41 9.66
N ILE A 99 5.24 0.31 8.38
CA ILE A 99 6.18 0.46 7.27
C ILE A 99 5.86 1.76 6.55
N VAL A 100 6.87 2.57 6.25
CA VAL A 100 6.74 3.80 5.43
C VAL A 100 7.66 3.68 4.24
N ILE A 101 7.16 3.97 3.04
CA ILE A 101 7.88 3.88 1.77
C ILE A 101 7.80 5.23 1.08
N SER A 102 8.94 5.76 0.64
CA SER A 102 9.03 6.91 -0.27
C SER A 102 9.47 6.47 -1.66
N ILE A 103 8.58 6.69 -2.63
CA ILE A 103 8.88 6.44 -4.06
C ILE A 103 9.94 7.42 -4.56
N THR A 104 9.91 8.67 -4.11
CA THR A 104 10.88 9.69 -4.51
C THR A 104 12.27 9.40 -3.97
N GLU A 105 12.37 8.99 -2.69
CA GLU A 105 13.66 8.75 -2.04
C GLU A 105 14.20 7.35 -2.30
N GLN A 106 13.39 6.43 -2.81
CA GLN A 106 13.71 5.01 -2.95
C GLN A 106 14.19 4.41 -1.62
N ARG A 107 13.44 4.75 -0.55
CA ARG A 107 13.71 4.34 0.83
C ARG A 107 12.47 3.76 1.47
N MET A 108 12.71 2.85 2.40
CA MET A 108 11.69 2.28 3.28
C MET A 108 12.18 2.36 4.73
N TRP A 109 11.27 2.73 5.61
CA TRP A 109 11.50 2.78 7.05
C TRP A 109 10.51 1.89 7.78
N THR A 110 10.99 1.25 8.84
CA THR A 110 10.15 0.50 9.76
C THR A 110 10.10 1.21 11.11
N TYR A 111 8.92 1.19 11.71
CA TYR A 111 8.67 1.79 13.01
C TYR A 111 8.06 0.76 13.95
N LYS A 112 8.47 0.81 15.22
CA LYS A 112 7.87 0.04 16.31
C LYS A 112 7.58 0.98 17.47
N ASN A 113 6.34 0.97 17.98
CA ASN A 113 5.87 1.87 19.04
C ASN A 113 6.14 3.37 18.74
N GLY A 114 6.06 3.77 17.46
CA GLY A 114 6.34 5.13 17.01
C GLY A 114 7.81 5.49 16.88
N GLU A 115 8.74 4.61 17.22
CA GLU A 115 10.18 4.83 17.09
C GLU A 115 10.70 4.20 15.80
N LEU A 116 11.61 4.91 15.12
CA LEU A 116 12.31 4.39 13.93
C LEU A 116 13.17 3.19 14.34
N LEU A 117 12.92 2.05 13.69
CA LEU A 117 13.68 0.83 13.93
C LEU A 117 14.82 0.65 12.92
N ASP A 118 14.48 0.73 11.63
CA ASP A 118 15.46 0.53 10.54
C ASP A 118 15.09 1.39 9.33
N GLU A 119 16.10 1.62 8.47
CA GLU A 119 16.00 2.22 7.15
C GLU A 119 16.59 1.28 6.10
N TYR A 120 15.94 1.20 4.93
CA TYR A 120 16.32 0.30 3.83
C TYR A 120 16.39 1.04 2.51
N VAL A 121 17.36 0.68 1.67
CA VAL A 121 17.39 1.05 0.26
C VAL A 121 16.45 0.11 -0.48
N ILE A 122 15.55 0.66 -1.28
CA ILE A 122 14.58 -0.10 -2.06
C ILE A 122 14.60 0.30 -3.55
N SER A 123 13.89 -0.46 -4.37
CA SER A 123 13.51 -0.08 -5.72
C SER A 123 12.02 -0.24 -5.90
N THR A 124 11.37 0.77 -6.42
CA THR A 124 9.93 0.78 -6.74
C THR A 124 9.67 0.62 -8.23
N GLY A 125 8.39 0.64 -8.63
CA GLY A 125 7.97 0.51 -10.01
C GLY A 125 8.46 1.63 -10.93
N VAL A 126 8.78 1.27 -12.18
CA VAL A 126 9.06 2.24 -13.26
C VAL A 126 7.82 3.06 -13.60
N ASP A 127 7.98 4.16 -14.35
CA ASP A 127 6.89 5.09 -14.64
C ASP A 127 5.76 4.46 -15.46
N GLU A 128 6.05 3.45 -16.28
CA GLU A 128 5.08 2.68 -17.07
C GLU A 128 4.29 1.66 -16.22
N SER A 129 4.82 1.28 -15.05
CA SER A 129 4.19 0.35 -14.10
C SER A 129 4.51 0.77 -12.66
N PRO A 130 3.97 1.89 -12.20
CA PRO A 130 4.39 2.51 -10.96
C PRO A 130 3.88 1.75 -9.73
N THR A 131 4.68 1.79 -8.67
CA THR A 131 4.17 1.50 -7.33
C THR A 131 3.10 2.52 -6.97
N LEU A 132 1.95 2.06 -6.50
CA LEU A 132 0.81 2.93 -6.24
C LEU A 132 0.92 3.57 -4.84
N PRO A 133 0.96 4.92 -4.73
CA PRO A 133 0.91 5.59 -3.44
C PRO A 133 -0.41 5.31 -2.73
N GLY A 134 -0.36 5.15 -1.41
CA GLY A 134 -1.57 4.88 -0.62
C GLY A 134 -1.25 4.36 0.78
N VAL A 135 -2.29 3.93 1.48
CA VAL A 135 -2.18 3.25 2.77
C VAL A 135 -2.77 1.87 2.61
N TYR A 136 -1.97 0.87 2.87
CA TYR A 136 -2.23 -0.54 2.67
C TYR A 136 -1.87 -1.34 3.92
N GLN A 137 -1.98 -2.66 3.84
CA GLN A 137 -1.56 -3.59 4.87
C GLN A 137 -0.72 -4.72 4.28
N VAL A 138 0.16 -5.31 5.09
CA VAL A 138 0.65 -6.66 4.81
C VAL A 138 -0.54 -7.60 4.90
N GLN A 139 -0.86 -8.33 3.82
CA GLN A 139 -2.04 -9.19 3.72
C GLN A 139 -1.68 -10.65 3.45
N THR A 140 -0.52 -10.91 2.85
CA THR A 140 -0.05 -12.27 2.57
C THR A 140 1.44 -12.41 2.83
N HIS A 141 1.84 -13.62 3.23
CA HIS A 141 3.22 -14.03 3.40
C HIS A 141 3.52 -15.26 2.54
N GLU A 142 4.46 -15.12 1.60
CA GLU A 142 4.94 -16.23 0.78
C GLU A 142 6.47 -16.28 0.89
N LEU A 143 7.02 -17.43 1.31
CA LEU A 143 8.47 -17.56 1.44
C LEU A 143 9.17 -17.32 0.10
N GLU A 144 8.52 -17.78 -0.99
CA GLU A 144 8.93 -17.55 -2.36
C GLU A 144 7.70 -17.47 -3.26
N ALA A 145 7.31 -16.27 -3.68
CA ALA A 145 6.23 -16.07 -4.64
C ALA A 145 6.77 -16.22 -6.08
N TYR A 146 5.91 -16.64 -7.01
CA TYR A 146 6.28 -16.79 -8.42
C TYR A 146 5.33 -16.05 -9.35
N ALA A 147 5.87 -15.11 -10.12
CA ALA A 147 5.16 -14.36 -11.14
C ALA A 147 5.44 -14.98 -12.53
N SER A 148 4.55 -15.88 -12.99
CA SER A 148 4.73 -16.64 -14.23
C SER A 148 4.81 -15.76 -15.49
N VAL A 149 4.14 -14.60 -15.50
CA VAL A 149 4.15 -13.66 -16.64
C VAL A 149 5.56 -13.13 -16.95
N TRP A 150 6.41 -13.01 -15.92
CA TRP A 150 7.79 -12.47 -16.04
C TRP A 150 8.86 -13.49 -15.67
N ASP A 151 8.49 -14.74 -15.37
CA ASP A 151 9.41 -15.79 -14.90
C ASP A 151 10.24 -15.34 -13.68
N LEU A 152 9.58 -14.73 -12.67
CA LEU A 152 10.24 -14.18 -11.50
C LEU A 152 9.89 -14.96 -10.23
N TYR A 153 10.90 -15.52 -9.58
CA TYR A 153 10.84 -15.96 -8.19
C TYR A 153 11.18 -14.80 -7.27
N MET A 154 10.28 -14.49 -6.34
CA MET A 154 10.34 -13.34 -5.44
C MET A 154 10.47 -13.82 -4.00
N PRO A 155 11.70 -13.90 -3.45
CA PRO A 155 11.90 -14.43 -2.11
C PRO A 155 11.38 -13.47 -1.04
N HIS A 156 10.85 -14.02 0.05
CA HIS A 156 10.34 -13.32 1.22
C HIS A 156 9.26 -12.28 0.83
N PHE A 157 8.26 -12.73 0.11
CA PHE A 157 7.22 -11.88 -0.44
C PHE A 157 6.15 -11.55 0.61
N LEU A 158 5.91 -10.25 0.81
CA LEU A 158 4.82 -9.69 1.60
C LEU A 158 3.84 -9.01 0.64
N GLY A 159 2.68 -9.61 0.37
CA GLY A 159 1.66 -8.99 -0.46
C GLY A 159 0.95 -7.87 0.29
N ILE A 160 0.85 -6.69 -0.35
CA ILE A 160 0.32 -5.48 0.30
C ILE A 160 -0.94 -4.94 -0.38
N TYR A 161 -1.08 -5.10 -1.68
CA TYR A 161 -2.30 -4.78 -2.43
C TYR A 161 -2.33 -5.52 -3.77
N GLN A 162 -3.52 -5.72 -4.31
CA GLN A 162 -3.65 -6.27 -5.66
C GLN A 162 -3.62 -5.13 -6.69
N GLY A 163 -2.67 -5.18 -7.61
CA GLY A 163 -2.62 -4.27 -8.76
C GLY A 163 -3.80 -4.50 -9.71
N TRP A 164 -4.19 -5.78 -9.88
CA TRP A 164 -5.45 -6.25 -10.47
C TRP A 164 -5.87 -7.54 -9.78
N PRO A 165 -7.12 -7.99 -9.93
CA PRO A 165 -7.62 -9.17 -9.23
C PRO A 165 -6.73 -10.41 -9.41
N GLY A 166 -6.29 -10.99 -8.31
CA GLY A 166 -5.41 -12.15 -8.28
C GLY A 166 -3.93 -11.88 -8.50
N PHE A 167 -3.54 -10.63 -8.71
CA PHE A 167 -2.13 -10.25 -8.87
C PHE A 167 -1.68 -9.27 -7.78
N TRP A 168 -0.79 -9.75 -6.93
CA TRP A 168 -0.28 -9.00 -5.79
C TRP A 168 0.95 -8.17 -6.13
N ASN A 169 0.92 -6.90 -5.72
CA ASN A 169 2.12 -6.11 -5.50
C ASN A 169 2.54 -6.27 -4.04
N GLY A 170 3.84 -6.36 -3.81
CA GLY A 170 4.38 -6.65 -2.48
C GLY A 170 5.80 -6.14 -2.28
N ILE A 171 6.29 -6.37 -1.06
CA ILE A 171 7.69 -6.14 -0.67
C ILE A 171 8.40 -7.49 -0.73
N HIS A 172 9.55 -7.57 -1.42
CA HIS A 172 10.29 -8.82 -1.56
C HIS A 172 11.79 -8.60 -1.82
N GLY A 173 12.57 -9.65 -1.70
CA GLY A 173 13.98 -9.64 -2.05
C GLY A 173 14.22 -9.59 -3.56
N LEU A 174 15.49 -9.32 -3.94
CA LEU A 174 15.93 -9.34 -5.34
C LEU A 174 15.43 -10.60 -6.05
N PRO A 175 14.64 -10.48 -7.12
CA PRO A 175 14.04 -11.63 -7.79
C PRO A 175 15.06 -12.39 -8.64
N THR A 176 14.73 -13.66 -8.89
CA THR A 176 15.54 -14.59 -9.67
C THR A 176 14.71 -15.21 -10.77
N LEU A 177 15.25 -15.31 -11.97
CA LEU A 177 14.65 -16.07 -13.08
C LEU A 177 14.75 -17.58 -12.82
N SER A 178 13.92 -18.38 -13.48
CA SER A 178 14.01 -19.85 -13.45
C SER A 178 15.37 -20.38 -13.89
N SER A 179 16.11 -19.61 -14.68
CA SER A 179 17.50 -19.88 -15.07
C SER A 179 18.52 -19.71 -13.94
N GLY A 180 18.13 -19.19 -12.77
CA GLY A 180 18.99 -18.88 -11.65
C GLY A 180 19.67 -17.51 -11.71
N VAL A 181 19.34 -16.69 -12.72
CA VAL A 181 19.89 -15.33 -12.84
C VAL A 181 19.14 -14.38 -11.90
N GLN A 182 19.86 -13.80 -10.94
CA GLN A 182 19.33 -12.75 -10.06
C GLN A 182 19.27 -11.43 -10.81
N LEU A 183 18.11 -10.74 -10.69
CA LEU A 183 17.87 -9.46 -11.36
C LEU A 183 18.05 -8.28 -10.38
N TRP A 184 18.34 -7.12 -10.98
CA TRP A 184 18.25 -5.78 -10.37
C TRP A 184 19.14 -5.48 -9.17
N ALA A 185 20.10 -6.32 -8.82
CA ALA A 185 21.00 -6.04 -7.71
C ALA A 185 21.76 -4.70 -7.85
N SER A 186 22.09 -4.30 -9.09
CA SER A 186 22.81 -3.06 -9.39
C SER A 186 21.93 -1.80 -9.46
N VAL A 187 20.60 -1.94 -9.37
CA VAL A 187 19.66 -0.81 -9.54
C VAL A 187 18.91 -0.45 -8.25
N LEU A 188 19.23 -1.10 -7.13
CA LEU A 188 18.66 -0.70 -5.83
C LEU A 188 18.93 0.79 -5.56
N GLY A 189 17.89 1.50 -5.13
CA GLY A 189 17.90 2.95 -4.96
C GLY A 189 17.36 3.72 -6.17
N SER A 190 16.87 3.00 -7.22
CA SER A 190 16.20 3.60 -8.37
C SER A 190 14.95 2.82 -8.74
N LYS A 191 14.04 3.41 -9.52
CA LYS A 191 12.86 2.72 -10.05
C LYS A 191 13.30 1.61 -11.01
N ALA A 192 12.85 0.37 -10.78
CA ALA A 192 13.27 -0.78 -11.58
C ALA A 192 12.21 -1.87 -11.71
N SER A 193 11.25 -1.97 -10.79
CA SER A 193 10.24 -3.04 -10.75
C SER A 193 9.02 -2.73 -11.65
N TYR A 194 8.10 -3.68 -11.68
CA TYR A 194 6.78 -3.52 -12.31
C TYR A 194 5.68 -3.25 -11.27
N GLY A 195 6.01 -2.49 -10.21
CA GLY A 195 5.08 -2.06 -9.16
C GLY A 195 5.37 -2.61 -7.77
N CYS A 196 6.12 -3.71 -7.65
CA CYS A 196 6.60 -4.23 -6.36
C CYS A 196 7.66 -3.32 -5.74
N ILE A 197 7.92 -3.52 -4.46
CA ILE A 197 8.99 -2.89 -3.71
C ILE A 197 10.10 -3.94 -3.49
N ILE A 198 11.24 -3.72 -4.12
CA ILE A 198 12.36 -4.66 -4.12
C ILE A 198 13.46 -4.17 -3.18
N MET A 199 14.07 -5.09 -2.45
CA MET A 199 15.18 -4.81 -1.55
C MET A 199 16.21 -5.93 -1.60
N ASP A 200 17.37 -5.76 -0.92
CA ASP A 200 18.33 -6.84 -0.81
C ASP A 200 17.76 -8.05 -0.05
N LEU A 201 18.34 -9.22 -0.28
CA LEU A 201 17.81 -10.48 0.26
C LEU A 201 17.80 -10.53 1.79
N GLN A 202 18.83 -10.00 2.43
CA GLN A 202 18.95 -10.03 3.90
C GLN A 202 17.88 -9.10 4.53
N SER A 203 17.71 -7.93 3.96
CA SER A 203 16.68 -6.98 4.39
C SER A 203 15.29 -7.55 4.18
N ALA A 204 15.04 -8.21 3.04
CA ALA A 204 13.75 -8.83 2.74
C ALA A 204 13.41 -9.95 3.75
N GLU A 205 14.37 -10.83 4.06
CA GLU A 205 14.19 -11.85 5.09
C GLU A 205 13.89 -11.24 6.47
N LYS A 206 14.60 -10.16 6.83
CA LYS A 206 14.39 -9.45 8.10
C LYS A 206 12.98 -8.88 8.20
N ILE A 207 12.51 -8.20 7.14
CA ILE A 207 11.16 -7.60 7.09
C ILE A 207 10.08 -8.68 7.07
N TYR A 208 10.26 -9.74 6.28
CA TYR A 208 9.36 -10.87 6.21
C TYR A 208 9.10 -11.51 7.59
N ASN A 209 10.17 -11.70 8.37
CA ASN A 209 10.07 -12.28 9.70
C ASN A 209 9.56 -11.28 10.76
N TRP A 210 9.65 -9.97 10.49
CA TRP A 210 9.25 -8.92 11.43
C TRP A 210 7.79 -8.48 11.24
N ALA A 211 7.31 -8.38 10.00
CA ALA A 211 5.98 -7.87 9.70
C ALA A 211 4.96 -9.01 9.73
N GLU A 212 3.99 -8.96 10.59
CA GLU A 212 2.80 -9.81 10.58
C GLU A 212 1.69 -9.25 9.68
N ASP A 213 0.70 -10.09 9.34
CA ASP A 213 -0.51 -9.67 8.62
C ASP A 213 -1.24 -8.57 9.42
N GLY A 214 -1.65 -7.51 8.73
CA GLY A 214 -2.28 -6.35 9.34
C GLY A 214 -1.32 -5.19 9.65
N VAL A 215 0.02 -5.36 9.49
CA VAL A 215 0.97 -4.23 9.59
C VAL A 215 0.67 -3.20 8.51
N VAL A 216 0.49 -1.94 8.91
CA VAL A 216 0.21 -0.84 7.99
C VAL A 216 1.43 -0.50 7.15
N VAL A 217 1.22 -0.38 5.84
CA VAL A 217 2.22 0.03 4.84
C VAL A 217 1.75 1.34 4.20
N GLU A 218 2.43 2.43 4.49
CA GLU A 218 2.19 3.73 3.88
C GLU A 218 3.18 3.97 2.75
N ILE A 219 2.68 4.21 1.54
CA ILE A 219 3.47 4.52 0.36
C ILE A 219 3.23 5.97 -0.01
N THR A 220 4.26 6.79 0.05
CA THR A 220 4.27 8.21 -0.34
C THR A 220 4.95 8.38 -1.71
N PRO A 221 4.55 9.43 -2.47
CA PRO A 221 5.20 9.79 -3.73
C PRO A 221 6.70 10.00 -3.63
#